data_2fa9eb72db95f5ebbdb5fa7de0fc6c92
#
_entry.id   2fa9eb72db95f5ebbdb5fa7de0fc6c92
#
_cell.length_a   1.000
_cell.length_b   1.000
_cell.length_c   1.000
_cell.angle_alpha   90.00
_cell.angle_beta   90.00
_cell.angle_gamma   90.00
#
_symmetry.space_group_name_H-M   'P 1'
#
loop_
_entity.id
_entity.type
_entity.pdbx_description
1 polymer ?
#
loop_
_entity_poly.entity_id
_entity_poly.type
_entity_poly.pdbx_seq_one_letter_code
_entity_poly.pdbx_strand_id
1 'polypeptide(L)'
;MLMPDCGIMSRMDIRILRYFIAVAEEGNITKAAARLHVSQPALSTQLAALEDELGQRLFERGARGIELTEKGLVLKRRADDLVDFAERIESEMKANGGDELEGTVSIGAGETPAFRFIARAAAQLAHYNPRLRFSISSGNGEDVLMHLREGVHDLALLVGPGRYEGFDYLTLPYTHRWGLLVSADSPLAAKKRIVPSDTKGIPLISSRQGMVREFIAGWLGLPYSRLDVVATYNLFYNAAMFVEAGLGSAICIDGVVPHEFASRVAFRPFSPALTSDVYLAWRKNAALSPAAALVETVRVLSSGRQM
;
A
#
# COMPACT_ATOMS: atom_id res chain seq x y z
N MET A 1 -4.14 -37.91 -38.35
CA MET A 1 -4.77 -36.67 -37.86
C MET A 1 -3.87 -36.12 -36.75
N LEU A 2 -2.90 -35.29 -37.15
CA LEU A 2 -1.92 -34.67 -36.25
C LEU A 2 -2.65 -33.62 -35.44
N MET A 3 -2.56 -33.74 -34.10
CA MET A 3 -3.01 -32.67 -33.19
C MET A 3 -2.17 -31.41 -33.46
N PRO A 4 -2.77 -30.22 -33.49
CA PRO A 4 -2.00 -29.00 -33.62
C PRO A 4 -1.20 -28.82 -32.33
N ASP A 5 0.08 -28.52 -32.51
CA ASP A 5 1.07 -28.14 -31.52
C ASP A 5 0.49 -27.08 -30.59
N CYS A 6 0.35 -27.38 -29.33
CA CYS A 6 -0.07 -26.42 -28.30
C CYS A 6 1.10 -25.49 -27.99
N GLY A 7 1.40 -24.61 -28.95
CA GLY A 7 2.45 -23.59 -28.87
C GLY A 7 2.06 -22.42 -27.99
N ILE A 8 1.80 -22.67 -26.68
CA ILE A 8 1.76 -21.62 -25.68
C ILE A 8 2.92 -21.87 -24.71
N MET A 9 4.12 -21.77 -25.23
CA MET A 9 5.24 -21.41 -24.37
C MET A 9 5.38 -19.88 -24.46
N SER A 10 4.65 -19.17 -23.59
CA SER A 10 4.94 -17.77 -23.33
C SER A 10 6.44 -17.67 -23.01
N ARG A 11 7.15 -16.80 -23.72
CA ARG A 11 8.57 -16.51 -23.45
C ARG A 11 8.72 -15.64 -22.19
N MET A 12 7.60 -15.10 -21.70
CA MET A 12 7.54 -14.33 -20.47
C MET A 12 7.52 -15.26 -19.27
N ASP A 13 8.70 -15.64 -18.79
CA ASP A 13 8.91 -16.38 -17.54
C ASP A 13 9.46 -15.47 -16.43
N ILE A 14 9.49 -15.95 -15.19
CA ILE A 14 10.00 -15.19 -14.01
C ILE A 14 11.45 -14.75 -14.22
N ARG A 15 12.26 -15.55 -14.89
CA ARG A 15 13.65 -15.22 -15.18
C ARG A 15 13.75 -14.02 -16.12
N ILE A 16 12.94 -13.97 -17.17
CA ILE A 16 12.95 -12.83 -18.10
C ILE A 16 12.42 -11.56 -17.43
N LEU A 17 11.48 -11.67 -16.49
CA LEU A 17 11.02 -10.53 -15.70
C LEU A 17 12.13 -10.02 -14.79
N ARG A 18 12.91 -10.89 -14.13
CA ARG A 18 14.11 -10.49 -13.37
C ARG A 18 15.15 -9.79 -14.25
N TYR A 19 15.34 -10.24 -15.48
CA TYR A 19 16.24 -9.60 -16.44
C TYR A 19 15.75 -8.19 -16.80
N PHE A 20 14.47 -8.07 -17.10
CA PHE A 20 13.83 -6.79 -17.41
C PHE A 20 13.97 -5.80 -16.26
N ILE A 21 13.67 -6.22 -15.01
CA ILE A 21 13.79 -5.42 -13.79
C ILE A 21 15.23 -4.94 -13.60
N ALA A 22 16.20 -5.82 -13.72
CA ALA A 22 17.61 -5.47 -13.54
C ALA A 22 18.09 -4.42 -14.55
N VAL A 23 17.66 -4.50 -15.82
CA VAL A 23 18.00 -3.49 -16.83
C VAL A 23 17.30 -2.17 -16.56
N ALA A 24 16.06 -2.20 -16.09
CA ALA A 24 15.31 -1.00 -15.74
C ALA A 24 15.96 -0.25 -14.55
N GLU A 25 16.49 -0.97 -13.56
CA GLU A 25 17.16 -0.42 -12.39
C GLU A 25 18.56 0.14 -12.71
N GLU A 26 19.34 -0.59 -13.50
CA GLU A 26 20.71 -0.18 -13.85
C GLU A 26 20.76 0.90 -14.93
N GLY A 27 19.71 1.08 -15.73
CA GLY A 27 19.69 1.97 -16.91
C GLY A 27 20.75 1.60 -17.95
N ASN A 28 21.34 0.40 -17.84
CA ASN A 28 22.48 -0.04 -18.66
C ASN A 28 22.51 -1.56 -18.77
N ILE A 29 22.39 -2.09 -20.01
CA ILE A 29 22.37 -3.54 -20.25
C ILE A 29 23.66 -4.22 -19.80
N THR A 30 24.84 -3.60 -20.00
CA THR A 30 26.11 -4.20 -19.66
C THR A 30 26.27 -4.35 -18.14
N LYS A 31 25.88 -3.34 -17.36
CA LYS A 31 25.87 -3.41 -15.91
C LYS A 31 24.87 -4.45 -15.39
N ALA A 32 23.67 -4.46 -15.96
CA ALA A 32 22.66 -5.45 -15.60
C ALA A 32 23.13 -6.88 -15.91
N ALA A 33 23.75 -7.11 -17.06
CA ALA A 33 24.32 -8.41 -17.43
C ALA A 33 25.40 -8.88 -16.45
N ALA A 34 26.28 -7.97 -16.04
CA ALA A 34 27.30 -8.24 -15.01
C ALA A 34 26.67 -8.62 -13.67
N ARG A 35 25.66 -7.87 -13.21
CA ARG A 35 24.90 -8.14 -11.98
C ARG A 35 24.19 -9.50 -12.01
N LEU A 36 23.66 -9.87 -13.16
CA LEU A 36 22.91 -11.11 -13.38
C LEU A 36 23.83 -12.31 -13.72
N HIS A 37 25.14 -12.11 -13.86
CA HIS A 37 26.11 -13.12 -14.26
C HIS A 37 25.79 -13.77 -15.62
N VAL A 38 25.29 -12.99 -16.57
CA VAL A 38 25.01 -13.42 -17.95
C VAL A 38 25.80 -12.57 -18.97
N SER A 39 25.90 -13.05 -20.20
CA SER A 39 26.52 -12.24 -21.26
C SER A 39 25.54 -11.13 -21.74
N GLN A 40 26.08 -9.95 -22.04
CA GLN A 40 25.29 -8.83 -22.55
C GLN A 40 24.52 -9.19 -23.83
N PRO A 41 25.09 -9.91 -24.82
CA PRO A 41 24.32 -10.32 -26.01
C PRO A 41 23.14 -11.23 -25.67
N ALA A 42 23.31 -12.17 -24.73
CA ALA A 42 22.23 -13.06 -24.32
C ALA A 42 21.10 -12.28 -23.64
N LEU A 43 21.43 -11.36 -22.72
CA LEU A 43 20.45 -10.50 -22.07
C LEU A 43 19.68 -9.64 -23.08
N SER A 44 20.40 -9.00 -24.02
CA SER A 44 19.79 -8.17 -25.06
C SER A 44 18.83 -8.97 -25.95
N THR A 45 19.23 -10.20 -26.36
CA THR A 45 18.39 -11.08 -27.17
C THR A 45 17.12 -11.50 -26.43
N GLN A 46 17.22 -11.83 -25.15
CA GLN A 46 16.06 -12.21 -24.33
C GLN A 46 15.06 -11.05 -24.16
N LEU A 47 15.57 -9.83 -23.94
CA LEU A 47 14.70 -8.66 -23.80
C LEU A 47 14.05 -8.27 -25.14
N ALA A 48 14.77 -8.36 -26.26
CA ALA A 48 14.19 -8.14 -27.58
C ALA A 48 13.07 -9.16 -27.87
N ALA A 49 13.27 -10.43 -27.51
CA ALA A 49 12.25 -11.46 -27.65
C ALA A 49 11.01 -11.20 -26.77
N LEU A 50 11.17 -10.61 -25.58
CA LEU A 50 10.05 -10.19 -24.74
C LEU A 50 9.28 -9.02 -25.37
N GLU A 51 9.99 -8.02 -25.92
CA GLU A 51 9.37 -6.89 -26.63
C GLU A 51 8.58 -7.36 -27.85
N ASP A 52 9.15 -8.32 -28.63
CA ASP A 52 8.49 -8.91 -29.78
C ASP A 52 7.23 -9.70 -29.40
N GLU A 53 7.29 -10.49 -28.32
CA GLU A 53 6.13 -11.25 -27.80
C GLU A 53 5.00 -10.32 -27.36
N LEU A 54 5.32 -9.24 -26.67
CA LEU A 54 4.35 -8.27 -26.19
C LEU A 54 3.89 -7.29 -27.29
N GLY A 55 4.58 -7.26 -28.44
CA GLY A 55 4.34 -6.30 -29.51
C GLY A 55 4.55 -4.85 -29.08
N GLN A 56 5.38 -4.62 -28.05
CA GLN A 56 5.58 -3.33 -27.43
C GLN A 56 7.07 -3.09 -27.14
N ARG A 57 7.55 -1.87 -27.39
CA ARG A 57 8.84 -1.43 -26.88
C ARG A 57 8.73 -1.14 -25.40
N LEU A 58 9.64 -1.72 -24.62
CA LEU A 58 9.70 -1.54 -23.17
C LEU A 58 10.81 -0.58 -22.77
N PHE A 59 11.83 -0.47 -23.63
CA PHE A 59 12.98 0.39 -23.42
C PHE A 59 13.19 1.33 -24.61
N GLU A 60 13.72 2.51 -24.31
CA GLU A 60 14.19 3.50 -25.27
C GLU A 60 15.56 4.06 -24.87
N ARG A 61 16.24 4.68 -25.84
CA ARG A 61 17.55 5.32 -25.58
C ARG A 61 17.30 6.73 -25.06
N GLY A 62 17.57 6.96 -23.77
CA GLY A 62 17.56 8.28 -23.18
C GLY A 62 18.93 8.96 -23.18
N ALA A 63 18.98 10.20 -22.72
CA ALA A 63 20.20 11.01 -22.66
C ALA A 63 21.28 10.45 -21.72
N ARG A 64 20.90 9.59 -20.76
CA ARG A 64 21.79 9.02 -19.73
C ARG A 64 21.93 7.51 -19.80
N GLY A 65 21.36 6.88 -20.82
CA GLY A 65 21.38 5.41 -20.98
C GLY A 65 20.08 4.86 -21.52
N ILE A 66 19.64 3.76 -20.94
CA ILE A 66 18.38 3.08 -21.29
C ILE A 66 17.31 3.52 -20.30
N GLU A 67 16.17 3.96 -20.81
CA GLU A 67 15.02 4.40 -20.03
C GLU A 67 13.80 3.53 -20.37
N LEU A 68 12.84 3.45 -19.44
CA LEU A 68 11.59 2.73 -19.67
C LEU A 68 10.61 3.58 -20.48
N THR A 69 9.96 2.97 -21.46
CA THR A 69 8.77 3.56 -22.11
C THR A 69 7.58 3.57 -21.14
N GLU A 70 6.46 4.21 -21.51
CA GLU A 70 5.21 4.10 -20.74
C GLU A 70 4.78 2.64 -20.52
N LYS A 71 4.93 1.78 -21.56
CA LYS A 71 4.63 0.35 -21.45
C LYS A 71 5.64 -0.37 -20.56
N GLY A 72 6.91 0.00 -20.64
CA GLY A 72 7.95 -0.46 -19.74
C GLY A 72 7.65 -0.12 -18.28
N LEU A 73 7.18 1.08 -17.98
CA LEU A 73 6.78 1.47 -16.63
C LEU A 73 5.59 0.67 -16.10
N VAL A 74 4.62 0.35 -16.97
CA VAL A 74 3.49 -0.52 -16.61
C VAL A 74 3.98 -1.94 -16.32
N LEU A 75 4.83 -2.50 -17.19
CA LEU A 75 5.38 -3.83 -16.99
C LEU A 75 6.26 -3.89 -15.74
N LYS A 76 7.09 -2.87 -15.47
CA LYS A 76 7.98 -2.83 -14.29
C LYS A 76 7.22 -3.04 -12.99
N ARG A 77 6.13 -2.31 -12.80
CA ARG A 77 5.29 -2.46 -11.60
C ARG A 77 4.72 -3.87 -11.44
N ARG A 78 4.22 -4.45 -12.55
CA ARG A 78 3.65 -5.80 -12.53
C ARG A 78 4.71 -6.90 -12.39
N ALA A 79 5.89 -6.68 -12.98
CA ALA A 79 7.01 -7.60 -12.89
C ALA A 79 7.59 -7.64 -11.47
N ASP A 80 7.71 -6.50 -10.81
CA ASP A 80 8.12 -6.43 -9.39
C ASP A 80 7.17 -7.27 -8.52
N ASP A 81 5.85 -7.05 -8.63
CA ASP A 81 4.84 -7.80 -7.88
C ASP A 81 4.94 -9.33 -8.11
N LEU A 82 5.13 -9.75 -9.37
CA LEU A 82 5.22 -11.17 -9.75
C LEU A 82 6.52 -11.84 -9.26
N VAL A 83 7.66 -11.15 -9.37
CA VAL A 83 8.94 -11.67 -8.90
C VAL A 83 8.94 -11.80 -7.38
N ASP A 84 8.46 -10.78 -6.66
CA ASP A 84 8.32 -10.81 -5.21
C ASP A 84 7.37 -11.94 -4.77
N PHE A 85 6.30 -12.20 -5.51
CA PHE A 85 5.38 -13.30 -5.22
C PHE A 85 6.04 -14.67 -5.43
N ALA A 86 6.79 -14.83 -6.53
CA ALA A 86 7.52 -16.09 -6.80
C ALA A 86 8.59 -16.36 -5.74
N GLU A 87 9.33 -15.34 -5.30
CA GLU A 87 10.34 -15.47 -4.24
C GLU A 87 9.72 -15.88 -2.89
N ARG A 88 8.52 -15.38 -2.60
CA ARG A 88 7.77 -15.83 -1.41
C ARG A 88 7.38 -17.29 -1.50
N ILE A 89 6.83 -17.74 -2.63
CA ILE A 89 6.51 -19.17 -2.83
C ILE A 89 7.77 -20.03 -2.63
N GLU A 90 8.89 -19.63 -3.23
CA GLU A 90 10.16 -20.36 -3.05
C GLU A 90 10.60 -20.40 -1.59
N SER A 91 10.46 -19.29 -0.86
CA SER A 91 10.80 -19.19 0.56
C SER A 91 9.88 -20.08 1.42
N GLU A 92 8.56 -20.04 1.17
CA GLU A 92 7.57 -20.89 1.85
C GLU A 92 7.85 -22.39 1.64
N MET A 93 8.23 -22.78 0.42
CA MET A 93 8.53 -24.18 0.10
C MET A 93 9.88 -24.65 0.67
N LYS A 94 10.84 -23.73 0.86
CA LYS A 94 12.16 -24.02 1.45
C LYS A 94 12.16 -23.96 2.97
N ALA A 95 11.14 -23.38 3.60
CA ALA A 95 11.00 -23.34 5.05
C ALA A 95 10.87 -24.76 5.58
N ASN A 96 12.01 -25.34 5.95
CA ASN A 96 12.06 -26.59 6.71
C ASN A 96 11.54 -26.27 8.11
N GLY A 97 10.64 -27.08 8.66
CA GLY A 97 10.00 -26.92 9.96
C GLY A 97 10.95 -26.89 11.17
N GLY A 98 11.92 -25.98 11.14
CA GLY A 98 12.77 -25.61 12.27
C GLY A 98 12.08 -24.58 13.16
N ASP A 99 12.49 -24.47 14.41
CA ASP A 99 11.93 -23.56 15.41
C ASP A 99 12.07 -22.06 15.07
N GLU A 100 12.89 -21.67 14.09
CA GLU A 100 13.10 -20.29 13.68
C GLU A 100 12.28 -19.91 12.44
N LEU A 101 11.54 -18.80 12.56
CA LEU A 101 10.83 -18.20 11.43
C LEU A 101 11.82 -17.49 10.50
N GLU A 102 11.69 -17.72 9.19
CA GLU A 102 12.48 -17.04 8.16
C GLU A 102 11.61 -16.62 6.97
N GLY A 103 12.12 -15.72 6.14
CA GLY A 103 11.41 -15.19 4.98
C GLY A 103 10.95 -13.74 5.18
N THR A 104 10.13 -13.25 4.26
CA THR A 104 9.65 -11.87 4.27
C THR A 104 8.13 -11.82 4.47
N VAL A 105 7.69 -11.02 5.43
CA VAL A 105 6.27 -10.67 5.61
C VAL A 105 5.98 -9.36 4.89
N SER A 106 5.09 -9.40 3.91
CA SER A 106 4.66 -8.23 3.14
C SER A 106 3.40 -7.61 3.75
N ILE A 107 3.46 -6.32 4.09
CA ILE A 107 2.42 -5.61 4.82
C ILE A 107 2.00 -4.38 4.03
N GLY A 108 0.75 -4.33 3.57
CA GLY A 108 0.14 -3.13 3.04
C GLY A 108 -0.54 -2.32 4.15
N ALA A 109 -0.37 -1.01 4.18
CA ALA A 109 -0.99 -0.19 5.22
C ALA A 109 -1.34 1.22 4.74
N GLY A 110 -2.47 1.73 5.22
CA GLY A 110 -2.72 3.17 5.23
C GLY A 110 -1.86 3.86 6.29
N GLU A 111 -1.66 5.17 6.13
CA GLU A 111 -1.00 5.99 7.15
C GLU A 111 -1.91 6.10 8.38
N THR A 112 -1.49 5.50 9.49
CA THR A 112 -2.25 5.50 10.76
C THR A 112 -1.33 5.26 11.96
N PRO A 113 -1.54 5.96 13.09
CA PRO A 113 -0.83 5.67 14.33
C PRO A 113 -1.02 4.22 14.83
N ALA A 114 -2.08 3.55 14.40
CA ALA A 114 -2.34 2.16 14.78
C ALA A 114 -1.29 1.18 14.21
N PHE A 115 -0.52 1.57 13.18
CA PHE A 115 0.59 0.75 12.67
C PHE A 115 1.62 0.39 13.75
N ARG A 116 1.69 1.17 14.84
CA ARG A 116 2.58 0.88 15.99
C ARG A 116 2.34 -0.49 16.63
N PHE A 117 1.13 -1.04 16.55
CA PHE A 117 0.86 -2.40 17.02
C PHE A 117 1.63 -3.43 16.20
N ILE A 118 1.61 -3.27 14.88
CA ILE A 118 2.35 -4.13 13.95
C ILE A 118 3.86 -3.92 14.13
N ALA A 119 4.32 -2.68 14.20
CA ALA A 119 5.74 -2.37 14.35
C ALA A 119 6.34 -2.98 15.63
N ARG A 120 5.61 -2.94 16.75
CA ARG A 120 6.05 -3.58 18.01
C ARG A 120 6.09 -5.10 17.89
N ALA A 121 5.07 -5.71 17.31
CA ALA A 121 5.02 -7.15 17.10
C ALA A 121 6.14 -7.62 16.15
N ALA A 122 6.38 -6.90 15.06
CA ALA A 122 7.46 -7.16 14.13
C ALA A 122 8.84 -7.07 14.81
N ALA A 123 9.07 -6.03 15.62
CA ALA A 123 10.32 -5.87 16.36
C ALA A 123 10.54 -7.02 17.36
N GLN A 124 9.50 -7.46 18.05
CA GLN A 124 9.57 -8.60 18.96
C GLN A 124 9.89 -9.91 18.21
N LEU A 125 9.20 -10.18 17.09
CA LEU A 125 9.46 -11.37 16.28
C LEU A 125 10.88 -11.38 15.69
N ALA A 126 11.33 -10.24 15.14
CA ALA A 126 12.66 -10.11 14.57
C ALA A 126 13.78 -10.35 15.59
N HIS A 127 13.55 -9.99 16.86
CA HIS A 127 14.51 -10.23 17.95
C HIS A 127 14.81 -11.73 18.13
N TYR A 128 13.79 -12.57 18.03
CA TYR A 128 13.92 -14.02 18.17
C TYR A 128 14.15 -14.76 16.85
N ASN A 129 13.94 -14.10 15.71
CA ASN A 129 14.05 -14.68 14.38
C ASN A 129 14.89 -13.79 13.46
N PRO A 130 16.23 -13.84 13.54
CA PRO A 130 17.11 -12.90 12.84
C PRO A 130 17.04 -12.98 11.32
N ARG A 131 16.49 -14.06 10.75
CA ARG A 131 16.28 -14.22 9.30
C ARG A 131 14.92 -13.73 8.80
N LEU A 132 14.04 -13.30 9.71
CA LEU A 132 12.74 -12.71 9.35
C LEU A 132 12.94 -11.29 8.82
N ARG A 133 12.22 -10.96 7.74
CA ARG A 133 12.25 -9.64 7.10
C ARG A 133 10.82 -9.12 6.97
N PHE A 134 10.70 -7.80 6.85
CA PHE A 134 9.39 -7.15 6.66
C PHE A 134 9.50 -6.19 5.47
N SER A 135 8.51 -6.27 4.57
CA SER A 135 8.31 -5.33 3.47
C SER A 135 7.05 -4.54 3.75
N ILE A 136 7.14 -3.20 3.74
CA ILE A 136 6.02 -2.32 4.06
C ILE A 136 5.71 -1.47 2.84
N SER A 137 4.45 -1.54 2.39
CA SER A 137 3.94 -0.71 1.30
C SER A 137 2.84 0.21 1.82
N SER A 138 3.05 1.52 1.70
CA SER A 138 2.02 2.51 2.04
C SER A 138 1.06 2.71 0.88
N GLY A 139 -0.24 2.68 1.16
CA GLY A 139 -1.28 2.85 0.16
C GLY A 139 -2.61 3.26 0.78
N ASN A 140 -3.59 3.62 -0.05
CA ASN A 140 -4.96 3.77 0.42
C ASN A 140 -5.62 2.40 0.62
N GLY A 141 -6.73 2.36 1.36
CA GLY A 141 -7.37 1.09 1.74
C GLY A 141 -7.85 0.25 0.56
N GLU A 142 -8.26 0.87 -0.57
CA GLU A 142 -8.70 0.15 -1.77
C GLU A 142 -7.52 -0.54 -2.46
N ASP A 143 -6.39 0.18 -2.65
CA ASP A 143 -5.17 -0.36 -3.26
C ASP A 143 -4.57 -1.49 -2.37
N VAL A 144 -4.50 -1.26 -1.05
CA VAL A 144 -3.98 -2.24 -0.07
C VAL A 144 -4.83 -3.51 -0.05
N LEU A 145 -6.16 -3.38 -0.09
CA LEU A 145 -7.08 -4.52 -0.11
C LEU A 145 -6.99 -5.30 -1.43
N MET A 146 -6.82 -4.61 -2.55
CA MET A 146 -6.60 -5.24 -3.86
C MET A 146 -5.32 -6.08 -3.84
N HIS A 147 -4.20 -5.53 -3.39
CA HIS A 147 -2.93 -6.25 -3.28
C HIS A 147 -2.99 -7.43 -2.28
N LEU A 148 -3.75 -7.30 -1.18
CA LEU A 148 -4.01 -8.42 -0.28
C LEU A 148 -4.77 -9.56 -1.00
N ARG A 149 -5.77 -9.22 -1.82
CA ARG A 149 -6.55 -10.20 -2.60
C ARG A 149 -5.69 -10.91 -3.64
N GLU A 150 -4.83 -10.17 -4.33
CA GLU A 150 -3.91 -10.66 -5.35
C GLU A 150 -2.70 -11.42 -4.76
N GLY A 151 -2.52 -11.40 -3.44
CA GLY A 151 -1.42 -12.07 -2.77
C GLY A 151 -0.10 -11.30 -2.77
N VAL A 152 -0.09 -10.06 -3.24
CA VAL A 152 1.06 -9.16 -3.16
C VAL A 152 1.39 -8.81 -1.71
N HIS A 153 0.35 -8.62 -0.89
CA HIS A 153 0.52 -8.47 0.56
C HIS A 153 0.04 -9.74 1.30
N ASP A 154 0.75 -10.09 2.37
CA ASP A 154 0.34 -11.13 3.32
C ASP A 154 -0.67 -10.56 4.30
N LEU A 155 -0.45 -9.33 4.73
CA LEU A 155 -1.25 -8.61 5.71
C LEU A 155 -1.64 -7.22 5.19
N ALA A 156 -2.82 -6.76 5.60
CA ALA A 156 -3.32 -5.42 5.30
C ALA A 156 -3.80 -4.72 6.56
N LEU A 157 -3.29 -3.51 6.85
CA LEU A 157 -3.83 -2.63 7.88
C LEU A 157 -4.82 -1.66 7.25
N LEU A 158 -6.08 -1.80 7.62
CA LEU A 158 -7.21 -1.09 7.03
C LEU A 158 -7.92 -0.23 8.07
N VAL A 159 -8.32 0.97 7.67
CA VAL A 159 -9.14 1.88 8.47
C VAL A 159 -10.47 2.06 7.76
N GLY A 160 -11.57 1.78 8.43
CA GLY A 160 -12.86 2.00 7.79
C GLY A 160 -14.04 1.28 8.45
N PRO A 161 -15.24 1.50 7.93
CA PRO A 161 -16.47 0.90 8.47
C PRO A 161 -16.66 -0.56 8.04
N GLY A 162 -15.64 -1.20 7.43
CA GLY A 162 -15.84 -2.34 6.56
C GLY A 162 -15.99 -3.69 7.25
N ARG A 163 -16.87 -4.52 6.67
CA ARG A 163 -16.73 -5.96 6.68
C ARG A 163 -15.95 -6.35 5.42
N TYR A 164 -14.79 -6.96 5.61
CA TYR A 164 -13.92 -7.36 4.50
C TYR A 164 -14.22 -8.79 4.09
N GLU A 165 -15.25 -8.97 3.24
CA GLU A 165 -15.66 -10.29 2.77
C GLU A 165 -14.50 -11.01 2.06
N GLY A 166 -14.34 -12.31 2.40
CA GLY A 166 -13.26 -13.13 1.84
C GLY A 166 -11.96 -13.10 2.63
N PHE A 167 -11.86 -12.27 3.66
CA PHE A 167 -10.68 -12.17 4.53
C PHE A 167 -11.01 -12.51 5.97
N ASP A 168 -10.01 -13.00 6.69
CA ASP A 168 -10.01 -13.02 8.14
C ASP A 168 -9.41 -11.71 8.64
N TYR A 169 -9.81 -11.24 9.81
CA TYR A 169 -9.27 -10.00 10.36
C TYR A 169 -9.28 -9.98 11.88
N LEU A 170 -8.37 -9.20 12.43
CA LEU A 170 -8.27 -8.84 13.83
C LEU A 170 -8.61 -7.36 13.97
N THR A 171 -9.62 -7.03 14.78
CA THR A 171 -9.89 -5.64 15.15
C THR A 171 -8.85 -5.19 16.18
N LEU A 172 -8.11 -4.13 15.88
CA LEU A 172 -7.14 -3.55 16.80
C LEU A 172 -7.84 -2.65 17.83
N PRO A 173 -7.31 -2.53 19.04
CA PRO A 173 -7.87 -1.65 20.10
C PRO A 173 -7.53 -0.19 19.81
N TYR A 174 -7.91 0.28 18.62
CA TYR A 174 -7.69 1.64 18.17
C TYR A 174 -8.84 2.10 17.28
N THR A 175 -9.44 3.23 17.61
CA THR A 175 -10.54 3.81 16.86
C THR A 175 -10.16 5.23 16.47
N HIS A 176 -10.23 5.52 15.16
CA HIS A 176 -10.03 6.86 14.64
C HIS A 176 -11.28 7.72 14.74
N ARG A 177 -11.09 8.99 15.00
CA ARG A 177 -12.13 10.02 14.83
C ARG A 177 -11.91 10.74 13.50
N TRP A 178 -12.96 10.88 12.74
CA TRP A 178 -12.98 11.73 11.56
C TRP A 178 -13.14 13.20 11.96
N GLY A 179 -12.62 14.07 11.12
CA GLY A 179 -12.66 15.49 11.32
C GLY A 179 -12.21 16.29 10.12
N LEU A 180 -12.04 17.56 10.34
CA LEU A 180 -11.54 18.50 9.36
C LEU A 180 -10.18 19.04 9.82
N LEU A 181 -9.18 18.93 8.96
CA LEU A 181 -7.94 19.68 9.10
C LEU A 181 -8.11 21.03 8.41
N VAL A 182 -7.89 22.09 9.15
CA VAL A 182 -8.06 23.47 8.69
C VAL A 182 -6.76 24.24 8.91
N SER A 183 -6.52 25.30 8.11
CA SER A 183 -5.45 26.26 8.41
C SER A 183 -5.64 26.85 9.81
N ALA A 184 -4.53 27.13 10.51
CA ALA A 184 -4.58 27.78 11.82
C ALA A 184 -5.26 29.16 11.78
N ASP A 185 -5.19 29.85 10.63
CA ASP A 185 -5.81 31.15 10.40
C ASP A 185 -7.30 31.08 10.02
N SER A 186 -7.82 29.86 9.82
CA SER A 186 -9.24 29.67 9.48
C SER A 186 -10.12 29.95 10.70
N PRO A 187 -11.28 30.60 10.54
CA PRO A 187 -12.29 30.75 11.62
C PRO A 187 -12.71 29.40 12.21
N LEU A 188 -12.65 28.31 11.43
CA LEU A 188 -12.95 26.95 11.90
C LEU A 188 -11.91 26.43 12.90
N ALA A 189 -10.69 26.97 12.88
CA ALA A 189 -9.66 26.58 13.84
C ALA A 189 -10.01 26.98 15.29
N ALA A 190 -10.83 28.00 15.48
CA ALA A 190 -11.32 28.40 16.81
C ALA A 190 -12.41 27.47 17.36
N LYS A 191 -13.04 26.65 16.51
CA LYS A 191 -14.09 25.72 16.95
C LYS A 191 -13.49 24.51 17.66
N LYS A 192 -14.22 23.97 18.63
CA LYS A 192 -13.84 22.70 19.28
C LYS A 192 -14.21 21.48 18.45
N ARG A 193 -15.25 21.58 17.62
CA ARG A 193 -15.83 20.52 16.78
C ARG A 193 -16.40 21.11 15.51
N ILE A 194 -16.51 20.31 14.45
CA ILE A 194 -17.14 20.66 13.18
C ILE A 194 -18.49 19.96 13.09
N VAL A 195 -19.52 20.70 12.75
CA VAL A 195 -20.86 20.16 12.44
C VAL A 195 -21.10 20.19 10.93
N PRO A 196 -22.06 19.40 10.37
CA PRO A 196 -22.29 19.35 8.94
C PRO A 196 -22.53 20.73 8.28
N SER A 197 -23.17 21.67 8.97
CA SER A 197 -23.38 23.02 8.46
C SER A 197 -22.10 23.82 8.26
N ASP A 198 -21.03 23.50 8.97
CA ASP A 198 -19.73 24.19 8.89
C ASP A 198 -18.97 23.86 7.57
N THR A 199 -19.36 22.78 6.90
CA THR A 199 -18.74 22.36 5.63
C THR A 199 -19.43 22.94 4.40
N LYS A 200 -20.53 23.69 4.58
CA LYS A 200 -21.26 24.29 3.48
C LYS A 200 -20.50 25.47 2.88
N GLY A 201 -20.27 25.40 1.56
CA GLY A 201 -19.65 26.51 0.81
C GLY A 201 -18.18 26.74 1.11
N ILE A 202 -17.48 25.80 1.75
CA ILE A 202 -16.04 25.85 1.92
C ILE A 202 -15.35 24.87 0.97
N PRO A 203 -14.17 25.23 0.43
CA PRO A 203 -13.39 24.32 -0.40
C PRO A 203 -12.87 23.15 0.45
N LEU A 204 -13.14 21.93 -0.02
CA LEU A 204 -12.77 20.69 0.66
C LEU A 204 -11.72 19.93 -0.10
N ILE A 205 -10.81 19.29 0.64
CA ILE A 205 -9.82 18.34 0.16
C ILE A 205 -10.23 16.98 0.73
N SER A 206 -10.45 15.97 -0.11
CA SER A 206 -11.06 14.70 0.31
C SER A 206 -10.28 13.49 -0.19
N SER A 207 -10.44 12.35 0.49
CA SER A 207 -9.92 11.08 -0.03
C SER A 207 -10.60 10.72 -1.35
N ARG A 208 -9.84 10.15 -2.29
CA ARG A 208 -10.38 9.63 -3.55
C ARG A 208 -11.11 8.30 -3.40
N GLN A 209 -10.99 7.61 -2.26
CA GLN A 209 -11.61 6.31 -2.00
C GLN A 209 -13.14 6.41 -1.98
N GLY A 210 -13.82 5.54 -2.76
CA GLY A 210 -15.28 5.52 -2.88
C GLY A 210 -15.97 5.29 -1.54
N MET A 211 -15.50 4.32 -0.76
CA MET A 211 -16.03 3.99 0.57
C MET A 211 -15.97 5.18 1.54
N VAL A 212 -14.86 5.93 1.54
CA VAL A 212 -14.72 7.14 2.38
C VAL A 212 -15.71 8.22 1.94
N ARG A 213 -15.90 8.41 0.62
CA ARG A 213 -16.84 9.39 0.09
C ARG A 213 -18.28 9.11 0.52
N GLU A 214 -18.71 7.87 0.43
CA GLU A 214 -20.05 7.45 0.87
C GLU A 214 -20.23 7.63 2.37
N PHE A 215 -19.21 7.25 3.15
CA PHE A 215 -19.20 7.39 4.60
C PHE A 215 -19.35 8.87 5.04
N ILE A 216 -18.60 9.76 4.41
CA ILE A 216 -18.67 11.21 4.66
C ILE A 216 -20.00 11.80 4.18
N ALA A 217 -20.49 11.41 3.00
CA ALA A 217 -21.78 11.83 2.48
C ALA A 217 -22.94 11.46 3.44
N GLY A 218 -22.88 10.26 4.01
CA GLY A 218 -23.83 9.81 5.03
C GLY A 218 -23.80 10.69 6.29
N TRP A 219 -22.61 11.06 6.78
CA TRP A 219 -22.50 11.96 7.93
C TRP A 219 -23.00 13.38 7.63
N LEU A 220 -22.73 13.89 6.43
CA LEU A 220 -23.17 15.21 6.00
C LEU A 220 -24.68 15.30 5.71
N GLY A 221 -25.33 14.16 5.49
CA GLY A 221 -26.74 14.09 5.10
C GLY A 221 -27.02 14.66 3.71
N LEU A 222 -26.00 14.64 2.81
CA LEU A 222 -26.12 15.13 1.43
C LEU A 222 -25.20 14.35 0.48
N PRO A 223 -25.54 14.26 -0.82
CA PRO A 223 -24.70 13.60 -1.80
C PRO A 223 -23.32 14.24 -1.90
N TYR A 224 -22.27 13.39 -2.03
CA TYR A 224 -20.87 13.83 -2.16
C TYR A 224 -20.68 14.82 -3.34
N SER A 225 -21.43 14.66 -4.41
CA SER A 225 -21.42 15.56 -5.60
C SER A 225 -21.86 17.01 -5.32
N ARG A 226 -22.45 17.28 -4.16
CA ARG A 226 -22.82 18.65 -3.73
C ARG A 226 -21.74 19.32 -2.88
N LEU A 227 -20.65 18.64 -2.61
CA LEU A 227 -19.50 19.20 -1.89
C LEU A 227 -18.61 19.96 -2.88
N ASP A 228 -18.05 21.08 -2.44
CA ASP A 228 -17.02 21.81 -3.19
C ASP A 228 -15.66 21.14 -2.96
N VAL A 229 -15.39 20.05 -3.70
CA VAL A 229 -14.14 19.29 -3.60
C VAL A 229 -13.13 19.85 -4.58
N VAL A 230 -12.20 20.67 -4.09
CA VAL A 230 -11.16 21.33 -4.88
C VAL A 230 -9.92 20.47 -5.12
N ALA A 231 -9.68 19.45 -4.28
CA ALA A 231 -8.59 18.49 -4.44
C ALA A 231 -8.92 17.14 -3.84
N THR A 232 -8.29 16.08 -4.37
CA THR A 232 -8.37 14.73 -3.80
C THR A 232 -6.99 14.18 -3.52
N TYR A 233 -6.87 13.30 -2.52
CA TYR A 233 -5.63 12.66 -2.12
C TYR A 233 -5.78 11.14 -1.97
N ASN A 234 -4.68 10.42 -2.06
CA ASN A 234 -4.58 9.00 -1.70
C ASN A 234 -3.91 8.82 -0.35
N LEU A 235 -2.80 9.52 -0.08
CA LEU A 235 -2.08 9.57 1.20
C LEU A 235 -2.08 11.01 1.71
N PHE A 236 -2.14 11.15 3.05
CA PHE A 236 -2.56 12.41 3.66
C PHE A 236 -1.47 13.48 3.73
N TYR A 237 -0.18 13.11 3.73
CA TYR A 237 0.92 14.05 3.92
C TYR A 237 0.84 15.27 2.99
N ASN A 238 0.68 15.05 1.67
CA ASN A 238 0.58 16.13 0.69
C ASN A 238 -0.71 16.94 0.82
N ALA A 239 -1.80 16.33 1.29
CA ALA A 239 -3.04 17.05 1.55
C ALA A 239 -2.89 18.07 2.70
N ALA A 240 -2.07 17.77 3.71
CA ALA A 240 -1.77 18.71 4.78
C ALA A 240 -1.05 19.98 4.27
N MET A 241 -0.16 19.84 3.27
CA MET A 241 0.49 20.99 2.62
C MET A 241 -0.51 21.88 1.87
N PHE A 242 -1.51 21.32 1.22
CA PHE A 242 -2.58 22.10 0.58
C PHE A 242 -3.43 22.86 1.60
N VAL A 243 -3.69 22.28 2.77
CA VAL A 243 -4.39 22.98 3.86
C VAL A 243 -3.55 24.13 4.39
N GLU A 244 -2.26 23.89 4.62
CA GLU A 244 -1.31 24.92 5.05
C GLU A 244 -1.24 26.09 4.05
N ALA A 245 -1.20 25.77 2.75
CA ALA A 245 -1.19 26.77 1.68
C ALA A 245 -2.53 27.51 1.49
N GLY A 246 -3.59 27.13 2.21
CA GLY A 246 -4.89 27.79 2.16
C GLY A 246 -5.78 27.36 0.99
N LEU A 247 -5.47 26.28 0.27
CA LEU A 247 -6.30 25.79 -0.84
C LEU A 247 -7.70 25.33 -0.39
N GLY A 248 -7.81 24.79 0.81
CA GLY A 248 -9.06 24.29 1.37
C GLY A 248 -8.86 23.58 2.69
N SER A 249 -9.91 22.93 3.18
CA SER A 249 -9.92 22.16 4.41
C SER A 249 -9.97 20.67 4.12
N ALA A 250 -9.11 19.85 4.74
CA ALA A 250 -9.03 18.43 4.43
C ALA A 250 -9.86 17.57 5.39
N ILE A 251 -10.72 16.71 4.83
CA ILE A 251 -11.43 15.67 5.58
C ILE A 251 -10.45 14.53 5.82
N CYS A 252 -10.18 14.22 7.09
CA CYS A 252 -9.22 13.19 7.46
C CYS A 252 -9.56 12.52 8.80
N ILE A 253 -8.81 11.49 9.14
CA ILE A 253 -8.80 10.88 10.48
C ILE A 253 -7.80 11.57 11.39
N ASP A 254 -7.98 11.44 12.70
CA ASP A 254 -7.04 11.96 13.69
C ASP A 254 -5.70 11.21 13.67
N GLY A 255 -4.65 11.89 14.13
CA GLY A 255 -3.31 11.30 14.28
C GLY A 255 -2.50 11.12 13.01
N VAL A 256 -3.02 11.49 11.83
CA VAL A 256 -2.28 11.40 10.55
C VAL A 256 -1.56 12.70 10.19
N VAL A 257 -1.82 13.78 10.92
CA VAL A 257 -1.18 15.07 10.69
C VAL A 257 0.27 15.01 11.18
N PRO A 258 1.26 15.21 10.30
CA PRO A 258 2.66 15.24 10.72
C PRO A 258 2.93 16.37 11.70
N HIS A 259 3.82 16.11 12.65
CA HIS A 259 4.08 17.05 13.77
C HIS A 259 4.61 18.41 13.28
N GLU A 260 5.30 18.45 12.18
CA GLU A 260 5.83 19.68 11.56
C GLU A 260 4.77 20.69 11.13
N PHE A 261 3.52 20.24 10.94
CA PHE A 261 2.39 21.11 10.61
C PHE A 261 1.62 21.61 11.84
N ALA A 262 1.93 21.12 13.04
CA ALA A 262 1.11 21.33 14.24
C ALA A 262 0.85 22.80 14.63
N SER A 263 1.74 23.72 14.25
CA SER A 263 1.56 25.16 14.49
C SER A 263 0.79 25.89 13.39
N ARG A 264 0.64 25.29 12.21
CA ARG A 264 0.10 25.93 11.00
C ARG A 264 -1.26 25.39 10.59
N VAL A 265 -1.66 24.24 11.10
CA VAL A 265 -2.96 23.62 10.86
C VAL A 265 -3.58 23.12 12.15
N ALA A 266 -4.89 22.95 12.17
CA ALA A 266 -5.62 22.48 13.33
C ALA A 266 -6.62 21.39 12.94
N PHE A 267 -6.53 20.22 13.59
CA PHE A 267 -7.53 19.18 13.43
C PHE A 267 -8.74 19.45 14.33
N ARG A 268 -9.94 19.36 13.78
CA ARG A 268 -11.20 19.54 14.50
C ARG A 268 -12.11 18.35 14.25
N PRO A 269 -12.43 17.56 15.29
CA PRO A 269 -13.25 16.36 15.14
C PRO A 269 -14.70 16.71 14.76
N PHE A 270 -15.35 15.81 14.06
CA PHE A 270 -16.75 15.93 13.68
C PHE A 270 -17.71 15.79 14.86
N SER A 271 -18.88 16.46 14.76
CA SER A 271 -19.99 16.35 15.69
C SER A 271 -21.32 16.34 14.92
N PRO A 272 -22.16 15.29 14.99
CA PRO A 272 -21.96 14.07 15.80
C PRO A 272 -20.64 13.35 15.47
N ALA A 273 -20.10 12.62 16.45
CA ALA A 273 -18.83 11.92 16.26
C ALA A 273 -18.96 10.88 15.12
N LEU A 274 -18.00 10.91 14.22
CA LEU A 274 -17.83 9.92 13.16
C LEU A 274 -16.53 9.18 13.43
N THR A 275 -16.58 7.86 13.52
CA THR A 275 -15.43 7.02 13.91
C THR A 275 -15.24 5.87 12.95
N SER A 276 -14.00 5.37 12.90
CA SER A 276 -13.65 4.15 12.17
C SER A 276 -12.69 3.29 12.99
N ASP A 277 -12.95 2.01 13.05
CA ASP A 277 -12.06 1.04 13.66
C ASP A 277 -10.91 0.69 12.73
N VAL A 278 -9.90 0.04 13.28
CA VAL A 278 -8.71 -0.39 12.55
C VAL A 278 -8.65 -1.92 12.56
N TYR A 279 -8.39 -2.49 11.40
CA TYR A 279 -8.38 -3.91 11.17
C TYR A 279 -7.05 -4.34 10.58
N LEU A 280 -6.46 -5.41 11.14
CA LEU A 280 -5.40 -6.18 10.50
C LEU A 280 -6.07 -7.37 9.79
N ALA A 281 -6.01 -7.40 8.46
CA ALA A 281 -6.68 -8.40 7.64
C ALA A 281 -5.66 -9.29 6.91
N TRP A 282 -6.05 -10.54 6.61
CA TRP A 282 -5.28 -11.52 5.84
C TRP A 282 -6.22 -12.45 5.07
N ARG A 283 -5.67 -13.16 4.06
CA ARG A 283 -6.45 -14.13 3.30
C ARG A 283 -6.81 -15.33 4.17
N LYS A 284 -8.02 -15.86 3.98
CA LYS A 284 -8.44 -17.12 4.62
C LYS A 284 -7.48 -18.25 4.24
N ASN A 285 -7.26 -19.16 5.17
CA ASN A 285 -6.39 -20.33 5.00
C ASN A 285 -4.89 -20.02 4.83
N ALA A 286 -4.41 -18.85 5.27
CA ALA A 286 -2.98 -18.62 5.42
C ALA A 286 -2.44 -19.62 6.48
N ALA A 287 -1.76 -20.68 6.00
CA ALA A 287 -1.17 -21.71 6.84
C ALA A 287 -0.06 -21.13 7.76
N LEU A 288 0.52 -21.96 8.61
CA LEU A 288 1.65 -21.64 9.49
C LEU A 288 2.75 -20.91 8.70
N SER A 289 2.73 -19.58 8.77
CA SER A 289 3.61 -18.69 8.01
C SER A 289 4.16 -17.60 8.96
N PRO A 290 5.24 -16.94 8.62
CA PRO A 290 5.72 -15.77 9.37
C PRO A 290 4.63 -14.69 9.56
N ALA A 291 3.73 -14.54 8.58
CA ALA A 291 2.60 -13.63 8.69
C ALA A 291 1.60 -14.05 9.77
N ALA A 292 1.30 -15.36 9.90
CA ALA A 292 0.45 -15.88 10.95
C ALA A 292 1.05 -15.65 12.35
N ALA A 293 2.36 -15.82 12.50
CA ALA A 293 3.07 -15.53 13.74
C ALA A 293 3.00 -14.03 14.08
N LEU A 294 3.10 -13.15 13.09
CA LEU A 294 2.94 -11.71 13.31
C LEU A 294 1.52 -11.37 13.76
N VAL A 295 0.49 -11.95 13.14
CA VAL A 295 -0.91 -11.75 13.55
C VAL A 295 -1.13 -12.17 15.00
N GLU A 296 -0.59 -13.34 15.40
CA GLU A 296 -0.75 -13.84 16.77
C GLU A 296 0.00 -12.93 17.78
N THR A 297 1.21 -12.49 17.44
CA THR A 297 1.94 -11.54 18.28
C THR A 297 1.19 -10.21 18.43
N VAL A 298 0.61 -9.69 17.34
CA VAL A 298 -0.26 -8.49 17.38
C VAL A 298 -1.46 -8.75 18.28
N ARG A 299 -2.10 -9.92 18.18
CA ARG A 299 -3.25 -10.31 19.00
C ARG A 299 -2.91 -10.29 20.49
N VAL A 300 -1.79 -10.90 20.87
CA VAL A 300 -1.32 -10.95 22.27
C VAL A 300 -1.04 -9.54 22.80
N LEU A 301 -0.28 -8.74 22.04
CA LEU A 301 0.06 -7.37 22.43
C LEU A 301 -1.19 -6.45 22.52
N SER A 302 -2.16 -6.68 21.64
CA SER A 302 -3.42 -5.90 21.62
C SER A 302 -4.37 -6.26 22.77
N SER A 303 -4.29 -7.48 23.30
CA SER A 303 -5.14 -7.93 24.41
C SER A 303 -4.64 -7.51 25.80
N GLY A 304 -3.52 -6.79 25.87
CA GLY A 304 -2.92 -6.35 27.13
C GLY A 304 -2.31 -7.47 28.00
N ARG A 305 -2.20 -8.68 27.47
CA ARG A 305 -1.47 -9.78 28.11
C ARG A 305 0.02 -9.58 27.80
N GLN A 306 0.78 -9.04 28.76
CA GLN A 306 2.23 -9.16 28.73
C GLN A 306 2.59 -10.64 28.90
N MET A 307 3.40 -11.18 27.99
CA MET A 307 4.10 -12.47 28.20
C MET A 307 5.24 -12.28 29.16
#